data_4de29650fe6efbf769ab697147a2ea57
#
_entry.id   4de29650fe6efbf769ab697147a2ea57
#
_cell.length_a   1.000
_cell.length_b   1.000
_cell.length_c   1.000
_cell.angle_alpha   90.00
_cell.angle_beta   90.00
_cell.angle_gamma   90.00
#
_symmetry.space_group_name_H-M   'P 1'
#
loop_
_entity.id
_entity.type
_entity.pdbx_description
1 polymer ?
#
loop_
_entity_poly.entity_id
_entity_poly.type
_entity_poly.pdbx_seq_one_letter_code
_entity_poly.pdbx_strand_id
1 'polypeptide(L)'
;MGLLDLIFPKTCLGCGKEGKYLCDDCLAKVRPAKPICAYCEKASIDGFSHTKCAKKLGLDGLTSIWEYEGVIRKAILSLKYKYSTLVGQELSEKFIGRLLTGCDPVKADVLIPIPLYWYRENTRGFNQSVEIGREVAAQMGWKFISDLLIKTKSTVSQVELKGNARRQNLKGTFVINSSIKYRVSSIVLFDDVFTTGSTLREAAKVLKRTGVTKVWGLTIAR
;
A
#
# COMPACT_ATOMS: atom_id res chain seq x y z
N MET A 1 -22.01 -19.00 10.62
CA MET A 1 -22.80 -18.51 9.45
C MET A 1 -23.91 -17.66 10.00
N GLY A 2 -23.93 -16.36 9.71
CA GLY A 2 -25.02 -15.48 10.12
C GLY A 2 -26.20 -15.60 9.18
N LEU A 3 -27.42 -15.28 9.63
CA LEU A 3 -28.64 -15.28 8.82
C LEU A 3 -28.52 -14.42 7.56
N LEU A 4 -27.69 -13.37 7.60
CA LEU A 4 -27.35 -12.51 6.47
C LEU A 4 -26.50 -13.19 5.41
N ASP A 5 -25.64 -14.17 5.78
CA ASP A 5 -24.82 -14.93 4.83
C ASP A 5 -25.69 -15.88 3.96
N LEU A 6 -26.89 -16.22 4.41
CA LEU A 6 -27.85 -17.04 3.66
C LEU A 6 -28.56 -16.23 2.57
N ILE A 7 -28.77 -14.93 2.81
CA ILE A 7 -29.49 -14.03 1.86
C ILE A 7 -28.48 -13.37 0.90
N PHE A 8 -27.27 -13.06 1.38
CA PHE A 8 -26.18 -12.46 0.61
C PHE A 8 -24.89 -13.26 0.79
N PRO A 9 -24.77 -14.43 0.14
CA PRO A 9 -23.59 -15.25 0.29
C PRO A 9 -22.35 -14.55 -0.22
N LYS A 10 -21.24 -14.70 0.53
CA LYS A 10 -19.93 -14.24 0.06
C LYS A 10 -19.60 -14.95 -1.25
N THR A 11 -19.30 -14.20 -2.29
CA THR A 11 -18.95 -14.77 -3.60
C THR A 11 -17.57 -14.29 -4.03
N CYS A 12 -16.78 -15.21 -4.58
CA CYS A 12 -15.42 -14.91 -5.02
C CYS A 12 -15.42 -13.89 -6.15
N LEU A 13 -14.70 -12.80 -5.96
CA LEU A 13 -14.53 -11.73 -6.95
C LEU A 13 -13.84 -12.22 -8.24
N GLY A 14 -13.14 -13.36 -8.16
CA GLY A 14 -12.49 -13.99 -9.30
C GLY A 14 -13.43 -14.86 -10.14
N CYS A 15 -13.99 -15.92 -9.53
CA CYS A 15 -14.72 -16.98 -10.20
C CYS A 15 -16.20 -17.09 -9.82
N GLY A 16 -16.71 -16.30 -8.86
CA GLY A 16 -18.11 -16.36 -8.42
C GLY A 16 -18.44 -17.49 -7.45
N LYS A 17 -17.49 -18.36 -7.09
CA LYS A 17 -17.72 -19.47 -6.13
C LYS A 17 -18.09 -18.88 -4.76
N GLU A 18 -19.08 -19.47 -4.11
CA GLU A 18 -19.53 -19.08 -2.79
C GLU A 18 -18.52 -19.41 -1.69
N GLY A 19 -18.60 -18.67 -0.57
CA GLY A 19 -17.89 -18.89 0.69
C GLY A 19 -16.80 -17.88 1.01
N LYS A 20 -16.05 -17.36 0.04
CA LYS A 20 -14.95 -16.41 0.22
C LYS A 20 -14.96 -15.35 -0.86
N TYR A 21 -14.53 -14.12 -0.57
CA TYR A 21 -14.31 -13.08 -1.59
C TYR A 21 -13.03 -13.32 -2.41
N LEU A 22 -12.01 -13.95 -1.80
CA LEU A 22 -10.75 -14.34 -2.44
C LEU A 22 -10.50 -15.83 -2.23
N CYS A 23 -11.12 -16.70 -3.05
CA CYS A 23 -10.90 -18.14 -2.91
C CYS A 23 -9.44 -18.51 -3.25
N ASP A 24 -8.98 -19.61 -2.63
CA ASP A 24 -7.58 -20.03 -2.74
C ASP A 24 -7.20 -20.38 -4.19
N ASP A 25 -8.14 -20.97 -4.98
CA ASP A 25 -7.93 -21.27 -6.40
C ASP A 25 -7.69 -20.02 -7.25
N CYS A 26 -8.42 -18.93 -6.97
CA CYS A 26 -8.23 -17.66 -7.68
C CYS A 26 -6.97 -16.94 -7.21
N LEU A 27 -6.64 -17.02 -5.93
CA LEU A 27 -5.44 -16.43 -5.37
C LEU A 27 -4.18 -17.13 -5.88
N ALA A 28 -4.20 -18.46 -6.00
CA ALA A 28 -3.08 -19.24 -6.54
C ALA A 28 -2.75 -18.90 -8.02
N LYS A 29 -3.69 -18.37 -8.76
CA LYS A 29 -3.48 -17.89 -10.15
C LYS A 29 -2.84 -16.53 -10.24
N VAL A 30 -2.80 -15.76 -9.17
CA VAL A 30 -2.15 -14.45 -9.14
C VAL A 30 -0.65 -14.64 -8.94
N ARG A 31 0.14 -14.07 -9.84
CA ARG A 31 1.60 -14.17 -9.75
C ARG A 31 2.13 -13.38 -8.53
N PRO A 32 3.08 -13.95 -7.79
CA PRO A 32 3.81 -13.19 -6.78
C PRO A 32 4.61 -12.07 -7.46
N ALA A 33 4.65 -10.90 -6.84
CA ALA A 33 5.45 -9.80 -7.34
C ALA A 33 6.95 -10.12 -7.18
N LYS A 34 7.72 -9.95 -8.24
CA LYS A 34 9.18 -10.11 -8.17
C LYS A 34 9.79 -8.86 -7.51
N PRO A 35 10.86 -8.99 -6.69
CA PRO A 35 11.54 -7.85 -6.13
C PRO A 35 12.11 -6.92 -7.22
N ILE A 36 11.83 -5.63 -7.11
CA ILE A 36 12.28 -4.61 -8.06
C ILE A 36 12.85 -3.38 -7.34
N CYS A 37 13.72 -2.66 -8.02
CA CYS A 37 14.13 -1.33 -7.60
C CYS A 37 12.99 -0.33 -7.74
N ALA A 38 12.65 0.38 -6.66
CA ALA A 38 11.58 1.36 -6.62
C ALA A 38 11.73 2.54 -7.59
N TYR A 39 12.85 2.66 -8.32
CA TYR A 39 13.14 3.77 -9.23
C TYR A 39 13.16 3.38 -10.70
N CYS A 40 13.90 2.35 -11.04
CA CYS A 40 14.05 1.92 -12.45
C CYS A 40 13.18 0.70 -12.80
N GLU A 41 12.49 0.13 -11.81
CA GLU A 41 11.57 -1.02 -11.93
C GLU A 41 12.23 -2.30 -12.48
N LYS A 42 13.57 -2.31 -12.58
CA LYS A 42 14.34 -3.52 -12.91
C LYS A 42 14.47 -4.41 -11.67
N ALA A 43 14.70 -5.71 -11.91
CA ALA A 43 14.93 -6.69 -10.83
C ALA A 43 15.99 -6.19 -9.85
N SER A 44 15.77 -6.41 -8.58
CA SER A 44 16.71 -6.05 -7.52
C SER A 44 16.73 -7.13 -6.43
N ILE A 45 17.82 -7.17 -5.67
CA ILE A 45 17.95 -8.08 -4.52
C ILE A 45 17.01 -7.57 -3.42
N ASP A 46 16.11 -8.42 -2.97
CA ASP A 46 15.17 -8.18 -1.86
C ASP A 46 14.38 -6.86 -1.93
N GLY A 47 14.25 -6.29 -3.14
CA GLY A 47 13.55 -5.03 -3.35
C GLY A 47 14.35 -3.78 -3.00
N PHE A 48 15.64 -3.86 -2.66
CA PHE A 48 16.49 -2.70 -2.41
C PHE A 48 16.62 -1.79 -3.64
N SER A 49 16.65 -0.49 -3.41
CA SER A 49 16.97 0.47 -4.46
C SER A 49 18.42 0.30 -4.90
N HIS A 50 18.66 0.16 -6.21
CA HIS A 50 20.04 0.03 -6.72
C HIS A 50 20.89 1.23 -6.31
N THR A 51 22.16 1.02 -6.03
CA THR A 51 23.11 2.07 -5.62
C THR A 51 23.08 3.28 -6.56
N LYS A 52 23.03 3.03 -7.87
CA LYS A 52 22.94 4.08 -8.91
C LYS A 52 21.57 4.79 -8.95
N CYS A 53 20.53 4.18 -8.41
CA CYS A 53 19.16 4.72 -8.37
C CYS A 53 18.81 5.37 -7.05
N ALA A 54 19.44 4.94 -5.97
CA ALA A 54 19.21 5.42 -4.62
C ALA A 54 19.45 6.93 -4.52
N LYS A 55 18.55 7.62 -3.84
CA LYS A 55 18.62 9.07 -3.58
C LYS A 55 18.65 9.30 -2.09
N LYS A 56 19.48 10.25 -1.63
CA LYS A 56 19.60 10.63 -0.21
C LYS A 56 18.23 10.84 0.45
N LEU A 57 17.29 11.44 -0.26
CA LEU A 57 15.92 11.72 0.19
C LEU A 57 14.91 10.81 -0.53
N GLY A 58 15.15 9.52 -0.59
CA GLY A 58 14.30 8.59 -1.34
C GLY A 58 13.96 7.32 -0.60
N LEU A 59 13.29 6.41 -1.31
CA LEU A 59 13.02 5.06 -0.84
C LEU A 59 14.31 4.23 -0.85
N ASP A 60 14.54 3.52 0.24
CA ASP A 60 15.65 2.56 0.35
C ASP A 60 15.31 1.22 -0.31
N GLY A 61 14.02 0.90 -0.41
CA GLY A 61 13.53 -0.29 -1.09
C GLY A 61 12.00 -0.35 -1.18
N LEU A 62 11.53 -1.44 -1.77
CA LEU A 62 10.10 -1.71 -2.02
C LEU A 62 9.82 -3.20 -1.89
N THR A 63 8.76 -3.53 -1.16
CA THR A 63 8.15 -4.86 -1.14
C THR A 63 6.74 -4.76 -1.68
N SER A 64 6.40 -5.58 -2.68
CA SER A 64 5.04 -5.78 -3.18
C SER A 64 4.77 -7.27 -3.15
N ILE A 65 3.56 -7.69 -2.77
CA ILE A 65 3.26 -9.11 -2.58
C ILE A 65 2.79 -9.77 -3.88
N TRP A 66 1.90 -9.13 -4.61
CA TRP A 66 1.34 -9.68 -5.85
C TRP A 66 1.51 -8.75 -7.04
N GLU A 67 1.43 -9.34 -8.24
CA GLU A 67 1.16 -8.55 -9.44
C GLU A 67 -0.27 -8.01 -9.39
N TYR A 68 -0.50 -6.81 -9.93
CA TYR A 68 -1.81 -6.14 -9.94
C TYR A 68 -2.75 -6.76 -10.99
N GLU A 69 -3.15 -8.00 -10.75
CA GLU A 69 -3.96 -8.79 -11.69
C GLU A 69 -5.00 -9.65 -10.97
N GLY A 70 -5.83 -10.35 -11.74
CA GLY A 70 -6.75 -11.38 -11.24
C GLY A 70 -7.67 -10.90 -10.12
N VAL A 71 -7.83 -11.75 -9.11
CA VAL A 71 -8.69 -11.51 -7.95
C VAL A 71 -8.15 -10.38 -7.06
N ILE A 72 -6.85 -10.19 -6.97
CA ILE A 72 -6.22 -9.10 -6.20
C ILE A 72 -6.60 -7.74 -6.79
N ARG A 73 -6.50 -7.57 -8.12
CA ARG A 73 -6.93 -6.34 -8.78
C ARG A 73 -8.42 -6.05 -8.52
N LYS A 74 -9.28 -7.07 -8.62
CA LYS A 74 -10.72 -6.93 -8.37
C LYS A 74 -11.01 -6.54 -6.92
N ALA A 75 -10.30 -7.16 -5.95
CA ALA A 75 -10.44 -6.84 -4.54
C ALA A 75 -10.04 -5.37 -4.24
N ILE A 76 -8.87 -4.94 -4.70
CA ILE A 76 -8.42 -3.55 -4.51
C ILE A 76 -9.37 -2.55 -5.15
N LEU A 77 -9.90 -2.84 -6.34
CA LEU A 77 -10.92 -2.00 -6.98
C LEU A 77 -12.23 -2.00 -6.20
N SER A 78 -12.66 -3.14 -5.67
CA SER A 78 -13.86 -3.23 -4.83
C SER A 78 -13.76 -2.34 -3.60
N LEU A 79 -12.61 -2.31 -2.94
CA LEU A 79 -12.36 -1.40 -1.81
C LEU A 79 -12.50 0.07 -2.20
N LYS A 80 -12.02 0.45 -3.38
CA LYS A 80 -12.04 1.84 -3.85
C LYS A 80 -13.43 2.36 -4.20
N TYR A 81 -14.33 1.47 -4.63
CA TYR A 81 -15.61 1.88 -5.23
C TYR A 81 -16.85 1.30 -4.55
N LYS A 82 -16.73 0.21 -3.77
CA LYS A 82 -17.87 -0.50 -3.19
C LYS A 82 -17.90 -0.51 -1.66
N TYR A 83 -16.95 0.16 -1.00
CA TYR A 83 -16.87 0.26 0.48
C TYR A 83 -17.00 -1.10 1.21
N SER A 84 -16.44 -2.16 0.65
CA SER A 84 -16.59 -3.50 1.19
C SER A 84 -15.56 -3.77 2.29
N THR A 85 -15.95 -3.55 3.54
CA THR A 85 -15.13 -3.84 4.72
C THR A 85 -14.73 -5.33 4.79
N LEU A 86 -15.67 -6.23 4.46
CA LEU A 86 -15.42 -7.67 4.48
C LEU A 86 -14.38 -8.13 3.44
N VAL A 87 -14.39 -7.53 2.26
CA VAL A 87 -13.35 -7.77 1.25
C VAL A 87 -12.00 -7.26 1.76
N GLY A 88 -11.98 -6.11 2.45
CA GLY A 88 -10.79 -5.53 3.05
C GLY A 88 -10.18 -6.42 4.10
N GLN A 89 -11.00 -6.97 4.99
CA GLN A 89 -10.55 -7.90 6.04
C GLN A 89 -9.94 -9.17 5.42
N GLU A 90 -10.64 -9.81 4.50
CA GLU A 90 -10.12 -11.02 3.85
C GLU A 90 -8.85 -10.76 3.03
N LEU A 91 -8.77 -9.62 2.34
CA LEU A 91 -7.55 -9.21 1.64
C LEU A 91 -6.39 -8.95 2.61
N SER A 92 -6.66 -8.30 3.75
CA SER A 92 -5.68 -8.06 4.80
C SER A 92 -5.11 -9.36 5.36
N GLU A 93 -5.98 -10.32 5.72
CA GLU A 93 -5.57 -11.64 6.21
C GLU A 93 -4.65 -12.36 5.22
N LYS A 94 -5.03 -12.40 3.94
CA LYS A 94 -4.22 -13.04 2.89
C LYS A 94 -2.90 -12.31 2.67
N PHE A 95 -2.91 -10.98 2.70
CA PHE A 95 -1.73 -10.14 2.55
C PHE A 95 -0.74 -10.37 3.70
N ILE A 96 -1.21 -10.32 4.95
CA ILE A 96 -0.40 -10.55 6.14
C ILE A 96 0.17 -11.97 6.13
N GLY A 97 -0.65 -12.98 5.88
CA GLY A 97 -0.19 -14.36 5.79
C GLY A 97 0.93 -14.54 4.77
N ARG A 98 0.82 -13.88 3.60
CA ARG A 98 1.86 -13.94 2.58
C ARG A 98 3.11 -13.14 2.94
N LEU A 99 2.95 -11.99 3.61
CA LEU A 99 4.06 -11.17 4.10
C LEU A 99 4.90 -11.93 5.13
N LEU A 100 4.27 -12.65 6.05
CA LEU A 100 4.95 -13.42 7.10
C LEU A 100 5.67 -14.67 6.56
N THR A 101 5.18 -15.27 5.49
CA THR A 101 5.75 -16.52 4.95
C THR A 101 6.67 -16.33 3.76
N GLY A 102 6.63 -15.20 3.09
CA GLY A 102 7.26 -15.03 1.77
C GLY A 102 8.33 -13.96 1.65
N CYS A 103 8.53 -13.15 2.67
CA CYS A 103 9.52 -12.07 2.65
C CYS A 103 10.20 -12.00 4.01
N ASP A 104 11.51 -11.75 4.04
CA ASP A 104 12.13 -11.30 5.29
C ASP A 104 11.47 -9.97 5.69
N PRO A 105 10.83 -9.92 6.87
CA PRO A 105 10.14 -8.73 7.27
C PRO A 105 11.13 -7.56 7.38
N VAL A 106 10.81 -6.50 6.68
CA VAL A 106 11.58 -5.25 6.80
C VAL A 106 11.53 -4.81 8.27
N LYS A 107 12.68 -4.76 8.93
CA LYS A 107 12.76 -4.23 10.29
C LYS A 107 12.44 -2.73 10.23
N ALA A 108 11.34 -2.34 10.85
CA ALA A 108 10.89 -0.96 10.93
C ALA A 108 10.37 -0.62 12.34
N ASP A 109 10.48 0.65 12.70
CA ASP A 109 9.95 1.14 13.97
C ASP A 109 8.46 1.47 13.84
N VAL A 110 8.06 1.96 12.66
CA VAL A 110 6.73 2.53 12.42
C VAL A 110 6.24 2.20 11.02
N LEU A 111 4.94 1.92 10.90
CA LEU A 111 4.21 1.92 9.64
C LEU A 111 3.37 3.18 9.52
N ILE A 112 3.48 3.86 8.38
CA ILE A 112 2.72 5.05 8.02
C ILE A 112 1.95 4.74 6.73
N PRO A 113 0.62 4.77 6.76
CA PRO A 113 -0.18 4.61 5.55
C PRO A 113 -0.07 5.86 4.67
N ILE A 114 -0.13 5.69 3.36
CA ILE A 114 -0.24 6.83 2.44
C ILE A 114 -1.62 7.48 2.62
N PRO A 115 -1.68 8.79 2.94
CA PRO A 115 -2.95 9.47 3.13
C PRO A 115 -3.66 9.71 1.80
N LEU A 116 -4.97 9.61 1.82
CA LEU A 116 -5.82 10.12 0.76
C LEU A 116 -5.90 11.66 0.87
N TYR A 117 -6.25 12.31 -0.23
CA TYR A 117 -6.65 13.73 -0.16
C TYR A 117 -8.02 13.81 0.52
N TRP A 118 -8.21 14.79 1.42
CA TRP A 118 -9.38 14.91 2.29
C TRP A 118 -10.73 14.75 1.55
N TYR A 119 -10.86 15.29 0.35
CA TYR A 119 -12.08 15.17 -0.46
C TYR A 119 -12.37 13.71 -0.84
N ARG A 120 -11.33 12.93 -1.18
CA ARG A 120 -11.49 11.50 -1.50
C ARG A 120 -11.76 10.66 -0.26
N GLU A 121 -11.18 11.02 0.86
CA GLU A 121 -11.43 10.35 2.13
C GLU A 121 -12.86 10.58 2.58
N ASN A 122 -13.35 11.82 2.52
CA ASN A 122 -14.75 12.16 2.83
C ASN A 122 -15.75 11.50 1.86
N THR A 123 -15.41 11.43 0.56
CA THR A 123 -16.29 10.80 -0.45
C THR A 123 -16.32 9.27 -0.29
N ARG A 124 -15.23 8.65 0.14
CA ARG A 124 -15.10 7.20 0.35
C ARG A 124 -15.50 6.75 1.74
N GLY A 125 -15.49 7.65 2.72
CA GLY A 125 -15.75 7.37 4.13
C GLY A 125 -14.59 6.71 4.88
N PHE A 126 -13.54 6.24 4.15
CA PHE A 126 -12.37 5.59 4.76
C PHE A 126 -11.16 5.57 3.81
N ASN A 127 -9.98 5.30 4.39
CA ASN A 127 -8.74 5.08 3.66
C ASN A 127 -8.31 3.62 3.77
N GLN A 128 -8.29 2.89 2.67
CA GLN A 128 -7.92 1.47 2.62
C GLN A 128 -6.52 1.22 3.19
N SER A 129 -5.58 2.12 2.90
CA SER A 129 -4.21 2.02 3.41
C SER A 129 -4.14 2.21 4.92
N VAL A 130 -5.08 2.94 5.53
CA VAL A 130 -5.20 3.08 6.99
C VAL A 130 -5.69 1.77 7.61
N GLU A 131 -6.80 1.22 7.11
CA GLU A 131 -7.42 0.01 7.67
C GLU A 131 -6.47 -1.19 7.58
N ILE A 132 -6.00 -1.52 6.38
CA ILE A 132 -5.10 -2.66 6.17
C ILE A 132 -3.74 -2.42 6.84
N GLY A 133 -3.20 -1.20 6.75
CA GLY A 133 -1.92 -0.85 7.36
C GLY A 133 -1.91 -0.97 8.88
N ARG A 134 -3.05 -0.70 9.55
CA ARG A 134 -3.21 -0.88 10.99
C ARG A 134 -3.07 -2.36 11.39
N GLU A 135 -3.73 -3.25 10.66
CA GLU A 135 -3.65 -4.69 10.92
C GLU A 135 -2.23 -5.23 10.65
N VAL A 136 -1.62 -4.80 9.55
CA VAL A 136 -0.23 -5.15 9.21
C VAL A 136 0.71 -4.71 10.33
N ALA A 137 0.62 -3.48 10.79
CA ALA A 137 1.49 -2.95 11.84
C ALA A 137 1.33 -3.75 13.14
N ALA A 138 0.10 -4.10 13.52
CA ALA A 138 -0.18 -4.92 14.71
C ALA A 138 0.46 -6.30 14.61
N GLN A 139 0.34 -6.98 13.48
CA GLN A 139 0.91 -8.32 13.27
C GLN A 139 2.44 -8.32 13.18
N MET A 140 3.02 -7.22 12.67
CA MET A 140 4.46 -7.07 12.54
C MET A 140 5.13 -6.50 13.80
N GLY A 141 4.35 -6.11 14.83
CA GLY A 141 4.86 -5.45 16.03
C GLY A 141 5.38 -4.02 15.78
N TRP A 142 4.95 -3.37 14.70
CA TRP A 142 5.33 -1.99 14.37
C TRP A 142 4.37 -0.99 15.00
N LYS A 143 4.88 0.17 15.39
CA LYS A 143 4.00 1.29 15.77
C LYS A 143 3.24 1.76 14.53
N PHE A 144 1.95 2.10 14.70
CA PHE A 144 1.12 2.64 13.63
C PHE A 144 0.86 4.13 13.85
N ILE A 145 1.15 4.98 12.84
CA ILE A 145 0.87 6.42 12.89
C ILE A 145 0.17 6.81 11.58
N SER A 146 -1.14 7.00 11.65
CA SER A 146 -2.00 7.24 10.48
C SER A 146 -1.93 8.67 9.94
N ASP A 147 -1.66 9.63 10.79
CA ASP A 147 -1.84 11.06 10.55
C ASP A 147 -0.52 11.86 10.53
N LEU A 148 0.63 11.16 10.53
CA LEU A 148 1.94 11.82 10.43
C LEU A 148 2.14 12.52 9.07
N LEU A 149 1.67 11.91 7.99
CA LEU A 149 1.67 12.49 6.64
C LEU A 149 0.30 13.06 6.32
N ILE A 150 0.26 14.29 5.82
CA ILE A 150 -0.95 14.96 5.32
C ILE A 150 -0.78 15.18 3.82
N LYS A 151 -1.80 14.81 3.04
CA LYS A 151 -1.87 15.10 1.61
C LYS A 151 -2.59 16.42 1.37
N THR A 152 -1.86 17.45 0.95
CA THR A 152 -2.34 18.82 0.82
C THR A 152 -2.98 19.15 -0.52
N LYS A 153 -2.71 18.35 -1.57
CA LYS A 153 -3.24 18.59 -2.92
C LYS A 153 -3.99 17.39 -3.45
N SER A 154 -5.13 17.66 -4.11
CA SER A 154 -5.79 16.65 -4.93
C SER A 154 -4.90 16.32 -6.12
N THR A 155 -4.36 15.12 -6.14
CA THR A 155 -3.80 14.58 -7.38
C THR A 155 -4.96 13.99 -8.14
N VAL A 156 -5.39 14.64 -9.22
CA VAL A 156 -6.43 14.12 -10.10
C VAL A 156 -6.06 12.68 -10.46
N SER A 157 -7.01 11.78 -10.26
CA SER A 157 -6.91 10.40 -10.75
C SER A 157 -7.00 10.46 -12.26
N GLN A 158 -5.91 10.85 -12.89
CA GLN A 158 -5.85 10.83 -14.33
C GLN A 158 -5.46 9.41 -14.74
N VAL A 159 -6.47 8.62 -15.03
CA VAL A 159 -6.36 7.40 -15.84
C VAL A 159 -5.66 7.72 -17.19
N GLU A 160 -5.57 9.00 -17.56
CA GLU A 160 -5.11 9.52 -18.85
C GLU A 160 -3.72 10.16 -18.86
N LEU A 161 -3.05 10.42 -17.74
CA LEU A 161 -1.71 11.04 -17.77
C LEU A 161 -0.59 10.01 -17.79
N LYS A 162 0.16 9.96 -18.88
CA LYS A 162 1.39 9.18 -19.04
C LYS A 162 2.51 9.67 -18.11
N GLY A 163 3.30 8.76 -17.61
CA GLY A 163 4.38 8.81 -16.61
C GLY A 163 5.04 10.16 -16.20
N ASN A 164 5.41 11.03 -17.10
CA ASN A 164 6.12 12.29 -16.76
C ASN A 164 5.20 13.38 -16.17
N ALA A 165 3.99 13.51 -16.66
CA ALA A 165 3.00 14.46 -16.12
C ALA A 165 2.56 14.06 -14.70
N ARG A 166 2.47 12.75 -14.41
CA ARG A 166 2.16 12.23 -13.07
C ARG A 166 3.26 12.52 -12.05
N ARG A 167 4.54 12.55 -12.48
CA ARG A 167 5.68 12.89 -11.62
C ARG A 167 5.71 14.37 -11.23
N GLN A 168 5.30 15.27 -12.12
CA GLN A 168 5.27 16.72 -11.86
C GLN A 168 4.11 17.11 -10.95
N ASN A 169 2.95 16.48 -11.06
CA ASN A 169 1.76 16.74 -10.25
C ASN A 169 1.90 16.35 -8.77
N LEU A 170 2.92 15.56 -8.40
CA LEU A 170 3.11 15.06 -7.02
C LEU A 170 4.12 15.87 -6.21
N LYS A 171 4.85 16.83 -6.78
CA LYS A 171 5.80 17.65 -6.03
C LYS A 171 5.08 18.51 -4.98
N GLY A 172 5.50 18.37 -3.70
CA GLY A 172 4.93 19.12 -2.59
C GLY A 172 3.50 18.74 -2.24
N THR A 173 3.10 17.51 -2.55
CA THR A 173 1.76 16.99 -2.25
C THR A 173 1.63 16.54 -0.80
N PHE A 174 2.72 16.21 -0.13
CA PHE A 174 2.73 15.76 1.24
C PHE A 174 3.46 16.75 2.15
N VAL A 175 2.95 16.89 3.36
CA VAL A 175 3.58 17.60 4.47
C VAL A 175 3.57 16.73 5.73
N ILE A 176 4.46 17.04 6.66
CA ILE A 176 4.45 16.42 7.99
C ILE A 176 3.45 17.15 8.88
N ASN A 177 2.67 16.39 9.62
CA ASN A 177 1.87 16.94 10.71
C ASN A 177 2.78 17.29 11.89
N SER A 178 3.04 18.58 12.05
CA SER A 178 3.95 19.11 13.09
C SER A 178 3.42 18.91 14.52
N SER A 179 2.12 18.62 14.68
CA SER A 179 1.52 18.35 15.99
C SER A 179 1.93 16.97 16.53
N ILE A 180 2.41 16.07 15.67
CA ILE A 180 2.81 14.73 16.05
C ILE A 180 4.31 14.68 16.33
N LYS A 181 4.65 14.45 17.59
CA LYS A 181 6.04 14.21 17.98
C LYS A 181 6.39 12.75 17.73
N TYR A 182 7.40 12.52 16.89
CA TYR A 182 7.95 11.18 16.65
C TYR A 182 9.47 11.22 16.60
N ARG A 183 10.09 10.12 17.01
CA ARG A 183 11.56 9.95 16.95
C ARG A 183 11.80 8.52 16.52
N VAL A 184 11.95 8.32 15.23
CA VAL A 184 12.13 6.98 14.63
C VAL A 184 13.21 7.06 13.55
N SER A 185 13.94 5.96 13.39
CA SER A 185 15.01 5.86 12.40
C SER A 185 14.53 5.16 11.14
N SER A 186 13.57 4.23 11.25
CA SER A 186 13.09 3.44 10.12
C SER A 186 11.57 3.44 10.02
N ILE A 187 11.07 3.66 8.81
CA ILE A 187 9.65 3.77 8.50
C ILE A 187 9.29 2.86 7.32
N VAL A 188 8.17 2.16 7.45
CA VAL A 188 7.46 1.54 6.33
C VAL A 188 6.34 2.46 5.87
N LEU A 189 6.35 2.86 4.61
CA LEU A 189 5.25 3.53 3.92
C LEU A 189 4.35 2.48 3.27
N PHE A 190 3.08 2.44 3.66
CA PHE A 190 2.12 1.48 3.15
C PHE A 190 1.14 2.11 2.15
N ASP A 191 0.96 1.48 1.00
CA ASP A 191 -0.04 1.85 -0.03
C ASP A 191 -0.68 0.59 -0.62
N ASP A 192 -1.82 0.72 -1.31
CA ASP A 192 -2.49 -0.42 -1.95
C ASP A 192 -1.74 -0.94 -3.18
N VAL A 193 -1.29 -0.05 -4.08
CA VAL A 193 -0.67 -0.44 -5.36
C VAL A 193 0.52 0.44 -5.70
N PHE A 194 1.65 -0.20 -5.96
CA PHE A 194 2.78 0.45 -6.58
C PHE A 194 2.57 0.48 -8.10
N THR A 195 2.39 1.66 -8.66
CA THR A 195 2.30 1.85 -10.11
C THR A 195 3.61 2.46 -10.63
N THR A 196 3.74 3.76 -10.63
CA THR A 196 4.97 4.48 -11.01
C THR A 196 5.87 4.77 -9.81
N GLY A 197 5.45 4.43 -8.61
CA GLY A 197 6.14 4.75 -7.35
C GLY A 197 6.22 6.23 -7.00
N SER A 198 5.57 7.11 -7.77
CA SER A 198 5.68 8.56 -7.56
C SER A 198 5.15 8.99 -6.20
N THR A 199 4.07 8.38 -5.72
CA THR A 199 3.44 8.65 -4.42
C THR A 199 4.39 8.30 -3.27
N LEU A 200 4.85 7.05 -3.24
CA LEU A 200 5.76 6.57 -2.20
C LEU A 200 7.10 7.34 -2.20
N ARG A 201 7.63 7.66 -3.38
CA ARG A 201 8.88 8.43 -3.49
C ARG A 201 8.74 9.87 -2.98
N GLU A 202 7.61 10.54 -3.24
CA GLU A 202 7.40 11.90 -2.72
C GLU A 202 7.15 11.89 -1.21
N ALA A 203 6.39 10.91 -0.68
CA ALA A 203 6.20 10.73 0.75
C ALA A 203 7.54 10.43 1.46
N ALA A 204 8.35 9.52 0.92
CA ALA A 204 9.68 9.21 1.44
C ALA A 204 10.58 10.45 1.52
N LYS A 205 10.56 11.30 0.50
CA LYS A 205 11.34 12.53 0.46
C LYS A 205 10.98 13.49 1.60
N VAL A 206 9.70 13.60 1.92
CA VAL A 206 9.23 14.45 3.03
C VAL A 206 9.73 13.89 4.37
N LEU A 207 9.59 12.58 4.60
CA LEU A 207 10.05 11.91 5.81
C LEU A 207 11.59 11.98 5.99
N LYS A 208 12.35 11.71 4.94
CA LYS A 208 13.82 11.80 4.98
C LYS A 208 14.33 13.20 5.32
N ARG A 209 13.60 14.25 4.97
CA ARG A 209 13.93 15.64 5.35
C ARG A 209 13.80 15.90 6.85
N THR A 210 13.03 15.11 7.59
CA THR A 210 12.90 15.23 9.05
C THR A 210 13.93 14.42 9.82
N GLY A 211 14.91 13.80 9.13
CA GLY A 211 15.99 13.05 9.76
C GLY A 211 15.78 11.52 9.81
N VAL A 212 14.67 11.01 9.25
CA VAL A 212 14.46 9.56 9.11
C VAL A 212 15.54 8.97 8.21
N THR A 213 16.20 7.92 8.67
CA THR A 213 17.35 7.31 7.98
C THR A 213 16.95 6.24 6.99
N LYS A 214 15.88 5.48 7.26
CA LYS A 214 15.40 4.39 6.40
C LYS A 214 13.91 4.54 6.10
N VAL A 215 13.55 4.54 4.82
CA VAL A 215 12.14 4.55 4.37
C VAL A 215 11.92 3.45 3.34
N TRP A 216 11.06 2.51 3.68
CA TRP A 216 10.72 1.36 2.84
C TRP A 216 9.30 1.46 2.33
N GLY A 217 9.06 1.14 1.08
CA GLY A 217 7.71 1.01 0.52
C GLY A 217 7.16 -0.40 0.71
N LEU A 218 5.93 -0.53 1.14
CA LEU A 218 5.20 -1.80 1.24
C LEU A 218 3.86 -1.64 0.53
N THR A 219 3.54 -2.53 -0.41
CA THR A 219 2.28 -2.49 -1.15
C THR A 219 1.67 -3.88 -1.32
N ILE A 220 0.36 -3.92 -1.45
CA ILE A 220 -0.37 -5.17 -1.70
C ILE A 220 0.01 -5.72 -3.08
N ALA A 221 0.01 -4.83 -4.07
CA ALA A 221 0.29 -5.22 -5.46
C ALA A 221 1.12 -4.17 -6.22
N ARG A 222 1.61 -4.53 -7.40
CA ARG A 222 2.32 -3.64 -8.32
C ARG A 222 1.97 -3.95 -9.78
#